data_9468a1867e37d0e240402a787bbc71fe
#
_entry.id   9468a1867e37d0e240402a787bbc71fe
#
_cell.length_a   1.000
_cell.length_b   1.000
_cell.length_c   1.000
_cell.angle_alpha   90.00
_cell.angle_beta   90.00
_cell.angle_gamma   90.00
#
_symmetry.space_group_name_H-M   'P 1'
#
loop_
_entity.id
_entity.type
_entity.pdbx_description
1 polymer ?
#
loop_
_entity_poly.entity_id
_entity_poly.type
_entity_poly.pdbx_seq_one_letter_code
_entity_poly.pdbx_strand_id
1 'polypeptide(L)'
;MDRQPTMTDRRGFLRLAGLAGATLAGAGFVAGPQANAAAKKPFKLWSDPDTWNGAPPGPGDLVTLSDDVILDTDASVGGLIIEEGATLMFDSGKDVALESTKNVIVYGKLKMRPSAPRYRHTLTFVGVDEGAFVGDGLVPLDSDVGLWVVEMGELDVKGSKKLPWGRLEGSAQKGDRTITLDREPAGWRVGDELAITPTLKPTDPMFEVAYDVVNVLSVTGRDVKVAHPLDWSHPTVKLPSGKRLGAEVLNLTRNVEIGGTSSGRSHIFVHSMSRPTIQYMLARYVGPRKDDLVVLGRWGVHLHHMEDDSRGTEIVGVVVRDAGSHAFVAHHSHGVTFRRCIAHDVIEDAFWWDHMTNDDMDASNDITYERCVASKLEGGPVDEHNLTGFKMENGTGNAATGCIAVGIRGGSRTSGFHWPEPGPHGFWTFEDCLAHNNLRFGAFTWQNDDGPHIHRDFTAYRCGNAALGLGAYGNRVHVFGLTSVEHGDAGVHNFARTSTADDSALRYRDLVIDGGSVTPFGIRFIENNLPPKEPLEVIDAHFLNVQTPVYVNTTADGILVDLIRPVVGPEERNLEPSDVVIEFAAPGTLIRVQRKNDLSAWRIDATGTVADIPPFA
;
A
#
# COMPACT_ATOMS: atom_id res chain seq x y z
N MET A 1 32.96 8.64 6.01
CA MET A 1 33.40 7.83 7.18
C MET A 1 33.47 8.75 8.38
N ASP A 2 32.33 9.07 8.95
CA ASP A 2 32.28 9.74 10.24
C ASP A 2 31.29 8.98 11.11
N ARG A 3 31.79 8.57 12.27
CA ARG A 3 31.03 7.78 13.25
C ARG A 3 29.94 8.63 13.86
N GLN A 4 28.69 8.31 13.60
CA GLN A 4 27.55 8.85 14.36
C GLN A 4 27.63 8.34 15.82
N PRO A 5 27.22 9.15 16.80
CA PRO A 5 27.17 8.73 18.19
C PRO A 5 26.06 7.69 18.39
N THR A 6 26.42 6.58 19.02
CA THR A 6 25.50 5.53 19.47
C THR A 6 24.39 6.10 20.34
N MET A 7 23.13 5.90 19.92
CA MET A 7 21.95 6.22 20.71
C MET A 7 21.97 5.48 22.05
N THR A 8 21.94 6.22 23.13
CA THR A 8 21.68 5.70 24.48
C THR A 8 20.22 5.27 24.56
N ASP A 9 20.01 4.02 24.95
CA ASP A 9 18.73 3.38 25.20
C ASP A 9 17.77 4.28 26.00
N ARG A 10 16.63 4.68 25.40
CA ARG A 10 15.56 5.50 26.03
C ARG A 10 15.03 4.90 27.33
N ARG A 11 15.16 3.60 27.53
CA ARG A 11 14.78 2.92 28.78
C ARG A 11 15.65 3.28 29.98
N GLY A 12 16.83 3.82 29.76
CA GLY A 12 17.74 4.26 30.81
C GLY A 12 17.32 5.59 31.49
N PHE A 13 16.63 6.47 30.78
CA PHE A 13 16.32 7.80 31.32
C PHE A 13 15.10 7.82 32.27
N LEU A 14 14.17 6.88 32.11
CA LEU A 14 12.97 6.77 32.97
C LEU A 14 13.20 5.96 34.26
N ARG A 15 14.36 5.31 34.45
CA ARG A 15 14.65 4.51 35.65
C ARG A 15 15.36 5.26 36.78
N LEU A 16 15.73 6.51 36.60
CA LEU A 16 16.46 7.28 37.63
C LEU A 16 15.59 8.17 38.52
N ALA A 17 14.28 8.24 38.27
CA ALA A 17 13.35 9.06 39.10
C ALA A 17 12.52 8.25 40.10
N GLY A 18 12.70 6.95 40.24
CA GLY A 18 11.79 6.05 40.97
C GLY A 18 12.43 5.17 42.06
N LEU A 19 13.47 5.60 42.77
CA LEU A 19 14.01 4.84 43.89
C LEU A 19 14.30 5.74 45.11
N ALA A 20 13.24 6.04 45.85
CA ALA A 20 13.38 6.42 47.26
C ALA A 20 12.08 6.03 48.00
N GLY A 21 12.17 4.99 48.83
CA GLY A 21 11.39 5.02 50.06
C GLY A 21 10.34 3.94 50.28
N ALA A 22 10.79 2.95 50.97
CA ALA A 22 10.27 2.52 52.25
C ALA A 22 9.19 1.44 52.33
N THR A 23 9.66 0.31 52.79
CA THR A 23 8.92 -0.63 53.69
C THR A 23 8.15 0.08 54.76
N LEU A 24 6.85 -0.29 54.97
CA LEU A 24 6.27 -0.54 56.30
C LEU A 24 4.89 -1.20 56.23
N ALA A 25 4.72 -2.15 57.12
CA ALA A 25 3.55 -2.97 57.30
C ALA A 25 2.43 -2.24 58.05
N GLY A 26 1.18 -2.63 57.82
CA GLY A 26 0.17 -2.71 58.89
C GLY A 26 -0.98 -1.70 58.85
N ALA A 27 -2.15 -2.23 58.58
CA ALA A 27 -3.45 -1.96 59.16
C ALA A 27 -4.05 -0.54 59.12
N GLY A 28 -5.26 -0.47 58.58
CA GLY A 28 -6.18 0.61 58.84
C GLY A 28 -6.83 1.23 57.63
N PHE A 29 -7.99 0.69 57.22
CA PHE A 29 -8.89 1.38 56.31
C PHE A 29 -9.35 2.67 56.94
N VAL A 30 -8.71 3.79 56.60
CA VAL A 30 -9.28 5.11 56.76
C VAL A 30 -9.68 5.55 55.37
N ALA A 31 -10.97 5.81 55.14
CA ALA A 31 -11.46 6.43 53.94
C ALA A 31 -10.73 7.80 53.77
N GLY A 32 -9.76 7.82 52.88
CA GLY A 32 -9.10 9.05 52.47
C GLY A 32 -10.10 9.93 51.71
N PRO A 33 -9.93 11.26 51.74
CA PRO A 33 -10.78 12.16 51.01
C PRO A 33 -10.72 11.76 49.51
N GLN A 34 -11.89 11.59 48.91
CA GLN A 34 -12.00 11.49 47.46
C GLN A 34 -11.25 12.69 46.89
N ALA A 35 -10.18 12.46 46.15
CA ALA A 35 -9.58 13.50 45.34
C ALA A 35 -10.70 14.00 44.42
N ASN A 36 -11.21 15.20 44.71
CA ASN A 36 -12.08 15.90 43.77
C ASN A 36 -11.33 15.95 42.46
N ALA A 37 -11.84 15.24 41.44
CA ALA A 37 -11.39 15.43 40.09
C ALA A 37 -11.53 16.96 39.85
N ALA A 38 -10.41 17.63 39.65
CA ALA A 38 -10.42 19.07 39.36
C ALA A 38 -11.40 19.28 38.19
N ALA A 39 -12.39 20.15 38.38
CA ALA A 39 -13.37 20.43 37.35
C ALA A 39 -12.60 20.85 36.08
N LYS A 40 -12.77 20.10 34.98
CA LYS A 40 -12.08 20.39 33.73
C LYS A 40 -12.42 21.83 33.33
N LYS A 41 -11.40 22.67 33.11
CA LYS A 41 -11.60 24.05 32.67
C LYS A 41 -12.46 24.04 31.40
N PRO A 42 -13.42 24.97 31.24
CA PRO A 42 -14.18 25.08 30.01
C PRO A 42 -13.22 25.43 28.85
N PHE A 43 -13.52 24.89 27.67
CA PHE A 43 -12.80 25.30 26.47
C PHE A 43 -12.99 26.78 26.20
N LYS A 44 -11.91 27.47 25.85
CA LYS A 44 -11.94 28.83 25.31
C LYS A 44 -12.34 28.80 23.84
N LEU A 45 -12.89 29.90 23.32
CA LEU A 45 -13.21 30.02 21.90
C LEU A 45 -12.07 30.73 21.16
N TRP A 46 -11.74 30.27 19.96
CA TRP A 46 -10.74 30.95 19.13
C TRP A 46 -11.16 32.37 18.76
N SER A 47 -12.45 32.56 18.46
CA SER A 47 -13.02 33.89 18.12
C SER A 47 -13.12 34.87 19.28
N ASP A 48 -12.97 34.41 20.53
CA ASP A 48 -13.10 35.25 21.71
C ASP A 48 -11.80 36.03 21.98
N PRO A 49 -11.85 37.39 21.95
CA PRO A 49 -10.69 38.23 22.27
C PRO A 49 -10.08 37.95 23.64
N ASP A 50 -10.88 37.54 24.62
CA ASP A 50 -10.39 37.24 25.98
C ASP A 50 -9.50 35.99 26.00
N THR A 51 -9.62 35.11 25.03
CA THR A 51 -8.72 33.97 24.85
C THR A 51 -7.29 34.42 24.59
N TRP A 52 -7.12 35.54 23.92
CA TRP A 52 -5.85 36.05 23.40
C TRP A 52 -5.31 37.28 24.13
N ASN A 53 -6.03 37.79 25.13
CA ASN A 53 -5.76 39.10 25.76
C ASN A 53 -5.71 40.25 24.72
N GLY A 54 -6.49 40.13 23.65
CA GLY A 54 -6.50 41.05 22.53
C GLY A 54 -7.27 40.49 21.33
N ALA A 55 -6.89 40.86 20.13
CA ALA A 55 -7.51 40.27 18.92
C ALA A 55 -7.09 38.82 18.74
N PRO A 56 -7.96 37.95 18.17
CA PRO A 56 -7.57 36.63 17.74
C PRO A 56 -6.38 36.65 16.76
N PRO A 57 -5.50 35.63 16.80
CA PRO A 57 -4.35 35.53 15.91
C PRO A 57 -4.74 35.62 14.44
N GLY A 58 -3.90 36.28 13.66
CA GLY A 58 -4.06 36.47 12.22
C GLY A 58 -2.91 35.86 11.38
N PRO A 59 -2.95 36.06 10.07
CA PRO A 59 -1.92 35.57 9.17
C PRO A 59 -0.53 36.09 9.57
N GLY A 60 0.42 35.15 9.69
CA GLY A 60 1.81 35.46 10.07
C GLY A 60 2.10 35.36 11.58
N ASP A 61 1.10 35.30 12.43
CA ASP A 61 1.30 35.15 13.89
C ASP A 61 1.75 33.72 14.22
N LEU A 62 2.75 33.62 15.10
CA LEU A 62 3.16 32.35 15.69
C LEU A 62 2.35 32.12 16.96
N VAL A 63 1.52 31.10 16.95
CA VAL A 63 0.56 30.83 18.03
C VAL A 63 1.06 29.67 18.89
N THR A 64 1.03 29.86 20.20
CA THR A 64 1.26 28.76 21.17
C THR A 64 0.01 28.62 22.04
N LEU A 65 -0.58 27.41 22.03
CA LEU A 65 -1.72 27.05 22.84
C LEU A 65 -1.25 26.31 24.09
N SER A 66 -1.52 26.87 25.25
CA SER A 66 -1.29 26.28 26.59
C SER A 66 -2.59 25.91 27.31
N ASP A 67 -3.73 26.21 26.74
CA ASP A 67 -5.07 25.88 27.24
C ASP A 67 -5.90 25.17 26.16
N ASP A 68 -7.01 24.55 26.57
CA ASP A 68 -7.98 23.95 25.66
C ASP A 68 -8.74 25.03 24.87
N VAL A 69 -8.69 24.98 23.53
CA VAL A 69 -9.32 25.95 22.62
C VAL A 69 -10.21 25.23 21.59
N ILE A 70 -11.41 25.78 21.38
CA ILE A 70 -12.27 25.42 20.25
C ILE A 70 -11.99 26.38 19.09
N LEU A 71 -11.56 25.87 17.96
CA LEU A 71 -11.53 26.62 16.71
C LEU A 71 -12.96 26.71 16.17
N ASP A 72 -13.63 27.80 16.47
CA ASP A 72 -15.05 28.04 16.18
C ASP A 72 -15.28 28.99 14.99
N THR A 73 -14.21 29.39 14.33
CA THR A 73 -14.21 30.24 13.12
C THR A 73 -13.02 29.86 12.24
N ASP A 74 -13.09 30.17 10.97
CA ASP A 74 -11.95 30.06 10.07
C ASP A 74 -10.80 30.94 10.59
N ALA A 75 -9.58 30.40 10.52
CA ALA A 75 -8.38 31.10 10.99
C ALA A 75 -7.21 30.87 10.02
N SER A 76 -6.29 31.85 10.01
CA SER A 76 -5.04 31.76 9.29
C SER A 76 -3.91 32.23 10.23
N VAL A 77 -2.83 31.45 10.33
CA VAL A 77 -1.70 31.71 11.23
C VAL A 77 -0.36 31.56 10.52
N GLY A 78 0.69 32.12 11.11
CA GLY A 78 2.06 31.90 10.66
C GLY A 78 2.57 30.51 11.03
N GLY A 79 2.18 30.00 12.19
CA GLY A 79 2.51 28.68 12.70
C GLY A 79 1.80 28.43 14.02
N LEU A 80 1.71 27.16 14.42
CA LEU A 80 0.96 26.76 15.61
C LEU A 80 1.70 25.70 16.42
N ILE A 81 1.82 25.93 17.72
CA ILE A 81 2.28 24.93 18.69
C ILE A 81 1.14 24.65 19.66
N ILE A 82 0.79 23.36 19.81
CA ILE A 82 -0.15 22.88 20.84
C ILE A 82 0.70 22.22 21.92
N GLU A 83 0.84 22.89 23.07
CA GLU A 83 1.66 22.41 24.19
C GLU A 83 1.05 21.16 24.85
N GLU A 84 1.88 20.41 25.56
CA GLU A 84 1.43 19.29 26.38
C GLU A 84 0.31 19.71 27.34
N GLY A 85 -0.76 18.90 27.35
CA GLY A 85 -1.95 19.19 28.18
C GLY A 85 -2.96 20.15 27.54
N ALA A 86 -2.61 20.83 26.45
CA ALA A 86 -3.53 21.68 25.68
C ALA A 86 -4.23 20.89 24.54
N THR A 87 -5.44 21.32 24.21
CA THR A 87 -6.20 20.76 23.09
C THR A 87 -6.64 21.85 22.13
N LEU A 88 -6.35 21.68 20.83
CA LEU A 88 -7.08 22.39 19.79
C LEU A 88 -8.17 21.47 19.25
N MET A 89 -9.43 21.88 19.38
CA MET A 89 -10.59 21.16 18.86
C MET A 89 -11.33 22.01 17.85
N PHE A 90 -11.48 21.51 16.62
CA PHE A 90 -12.35 22.12 15.62
C PHE A 90 -13.82 22.00 16.04
N ASP A 91 -14.60 23.07 15.92
CA ASP A 91 -16.02 23.04 16.28
C ASP A 91 -16.77 22.01 15.45
N SER A 92 -17.24 20.97 16.12
CA SER A 92 -17.88 19.83 15.45
C SER A 92 -19.20 20.16 14.75
N GLY A 93 -19.81 21.30 15.07
CA GLY A 93 -21.16 21.71 14.62
C GLY A 93 -21.18 22.58 13.36
N LYS A 94 -20.03 22.88 12.76
CA LYS A 94 -19.95 23.73 11.56
C LYS A 94 -18.73 23.41 10.67
N ASP A 95 -18.65 24.09 9.54
CA ASP A 95 -17.45 24.11 8.72
C ASP A 95 -16.39 24.98 9.40
N VAL A 96 -15.15 24.50 9.46
CA VAL A 96 -14.03 25.23 10.03
C VAL A 96 -12.75 24.93 9.27
N ALA A 97 -12.02 25.99 8.92
CA ALA A 97 -10.73 25.92 8.24
C ALA A 97 -9.61 26.57 9.08
N LEU A 98 -8.47 25.89 9.15
CA LEU A 98 -7.22 26.46 9.65
C LEU A 98 -6.19 26.45 8.52
N GLU A 99 -5.66 27.63 8.22
CA GLU A 99 -4.51 27.76 7.31
C GLU A 99 -3.25 28.07 8.11
N SER A 100 -2.13 27.48 7.71
CA SER A 100 -0.82 27.77 8.32
C SER A 100 0.24 27.94 7.23
N THR A 101 1.10 28.95 7.36
CA THR A 101 2.25 29.15 6.46
C THR A 101 3.52 28.44 6.93
N LYS A 102 3.53 27.95 8.18
CA LYS A 102 4.61 27.18 8.80
C LYS A 102 4.04 25.93 9.49
N ASN A 103 4.86 25.28 10.28
CA ASN A 103 4.51 24.05 10.96
C ASN A 103 3.31 24.19 11.92
N VAL A 104 2.52 23.12 12.00
CA VAL A 104 1.64 22.82 13.12
C VAL A 104 2.27 21.71 13.93
N ILE A 105 2.70 22.01 15.16
CA ILE A 105 3.41 21.08 16.03
C ILE A 105 2.52 20.72 17.21
N VAL A 106 2.29 19.43 17.42
CA VAL A 106 1.36 18.90 18.41
C VAL A 106 2.13 18.11 19.47
N TYR A 107 2.38 18.71 20.62
CA TYR A 107 2.79 18.05 21.86
C TYR A 107 1.59 17.68 22.73
N GLY A 108 0.48 18.43 22.62
CA GLY A 108 -0.81 18.17 23.25
C GLY A 108 -1.76 17.40 22.34
N LYS A 109 -2.96 17.98 22.07
CA LYS A 109 -3.98 17.27 21.27
C LYS A 109 -4.55 18.13 20.15
N LEU A 110 -4.54 17.58 18.93
CA LEU A 110 -5.30 18.11 17.78
C LEU A 110 -6.52 17.23 17.52
N LYS A 111 -7.72 17.83 17.55
CA LYS A 111 -8.98 17.10 17.35
C LYS A 111 -9.81 17.70 16.22
N MET A 112 -10.06 16.88 15.17
CA MET A 112 -10.87 17.23 14.02
C MET A 112 -11.97 16.17 13.82
N ARG A 113 -13.17 16.42 14.39
CA ARG A 113 -14.30 15.46 14.37
C ARG A 113 -15.62 16.18 14.07
N PRO A 114 -15.96 16.46 12.81
CA PRO A 114 -17.25 17.01 12.44
C PRO A 114 -18.38 16.07 12.87
N SER A 115 -19.44 16.62 13.50
CA SER A 115 -20.55 15.85 14.04
C SER A 115 -21.51 15.32 12.98
N ALA A 116 -21.44 15.87 11.76
CA ALA A 116 -22.26 15.45 10.62
C ALA A 116 -21.46 15.53 9.31
N PRO A 117 -21.83 14.70 8.32
CA PRO A 117 -21.12 14.66 7.05
C PRO A 117 -21.25 15.96 6.20
N ARG A 118 -22.15 16.88 6.55
CA ARG A 118 -22.25 18.19 5.90
C ARG A 118 -21.19 19.17 6.38
N TYR A 119 -20.63 18.96 7.56
CA TYR A 119 -19.61 19.82 8.12
C TYR A 119 -18.21 19.37 7.67
N ARG A 120 -17.38 20.33 7.31
CA ARG A 120 -16.04 20.12 6.82
C ARG A 120 -15.02 20.74 7.75
N HIS A 121 -13.96 19.98 8.08
CA HIS A 121 -12.78 20.48 8.80
C HIS A 121 -11.57 20.40 7.89
N THR A 122 -10.82 21.50 7.76
CA THR A 122 -9.61 21.54 6.94
C THR A 122 -8.45 22.13 7.70
N LEU A 123 -7.28 21.51 7.58
CA LEU A 123 -5.99 22.07 7.95
C LEU A 123 -5.14 22.14 6.68
N THR A 124 -4.86 23.36 6.21
CA THR A 124 -4.16 23.59 4.95
C THR A 124 -2.84 24.34 5.20
N PHE A 125 -1.75 23.77 4.71
CA PHE A 125 -0.46 24.44 4.68
C PHE A 125 -0.34 25.22 3.36
N VAL A 126 -0.19 26.52 3.46
CA VAL A 126 -0.17 27.45 2.31
C VAL A 126 1.20 28.07 2.13
N GLY A 127 1.58 28.32 0.86
CA GLY A 127 2.86 28.94 0.55
C GLY A 127 4.07 28.03 0.86
N VAL A 128 3.88 26.72 0.83
CA VAL A 128 4.95 25.75 1.09
C VAL A 128 5.97 25.79 -0.02
N ASP A 129 7.24 25.98 0.33
CA ASP A 129 8.39 25.88 -0.58
C ASP A 129 9.03 24.49 -0.43
N GLU A 130 8.72 23.59 -1.36
CA GLU A 130 9.28 22.23 -1.36
C GLU A 130 10.81 22.24 -1.49
N GLY A 131 11.40 23.24 -2.17
CA GLY A 131 12.85 23.38 -2.31
C GLY A 131 13.59 23.70 -1.02
N ALA A 132 12.90 24.24 -0.01
CA ALA A 132 13.47 24.55 1.30
C ALA A 132 13.60 23.35 2.24
N PHE A 133 12.88 22.26 1.97
CA PHE A 133 12.89 21.09 2.85
C PHE A 133 14.29 20.51 3.01
N VAL A 134 14.62 20.10 4.22
CA VAL A 134 15.87 19.40 4.55
C VAL A 134 15.66 17.90 4.60
N GLY A 135 14.57 17.47 5.23
CA GLY A 135 14.28 16.05 5.44
C GLY A 135 15.08 15.47 6.59
N ASP A 136 14.91 14.15 6.78
CA ASP A 136 15.57 13.35 7.81
C ASP A 136 15.28 13.83 9.25
N GLY A 137 15.71 13.05 10.24
CA GLY A 137 15.62 13.38 11.67
C GLY A 137 14.21 13.32 12.27
N LEU A 138 14.18 13.34 13.62
CA LEU A 138 12.99 13.11 14.45
C LEU A 138 12.36 14.41 14.99
N VAL A 139 13.07 15.51 14.90
CA VAL A 139 12.64 16.80 15.48
C VAL A 139 12.03 17.72 14.43
N PRO A 140 11.01 18.52 14.78
CA PRO A 140 10.46 19.48 13.85
C PRO A 140 11.51 20.46 13.32
N LEU A 141 11.55 20.63 12.01
CA LEU A 141 12.41 21.60 11.31
C LEU A 141 11.55 22.71 10.73
N ASP A 142 11.95 23.97 10.91
CA ASP A 142 11.21 25.12 10.39
C ASP A 142 11.11 25.13 8.87
N SER A 143 12.08 24.52 8.17
CA SER A 143 12.10 24.36 6.72
C SER A 143 11.06 23.37 6.21
N ASP A 144 10.71 22.37 7.01
CA ASP A 144 9.93 21.20 6.60
C ASP A 144 8.47 21.40 7.01
N VAL A 145 7.77 22.24 6.28
CA VAL A 145 6.41 22.69 6.63
C VAL A 145 5.39 21.56 6.54
N GLY A 146 4.75 21.27 7.67
CA GLY A 146 3.74 20.22 7.76
C GLY A 146 3.16 20.03 9.16
N LEU A 147 2.40 18.95 9.32
CA LEU A 147 1.86 18.53 10.61
C LEU A 147 2.86 17.59 11.30
N TRP A 148 3.31 18.01 12.47
CA TRP A 148 4.19 17.26 13.36
C TRP A 148 3.44 16.86 14.62
N VAL A 149 3.31 15.57 14.86
CA VAL A 149 2.76 15.01 16.10
C VAL A 149 3.89 14.30 16.82
N VAL A 150 4.37 14.86 17.91
CA VAL A 150 5.62 14.43 18.54
C VAL A 150 5.47 14.23 20.05
N GLU A 151 6.37 13.45 20.63
CA GLU A 151 6.43 13.14 22.06
C GLU A 151 5.12 12.50 22.59
N MET A 152 4.33 13.24 23.40
CA MET A 152 3.03 12.79 23.92
C MET A 152 1.84 13.26 23.06
N GLY A 153 2.13 13.91 21.93
CA GLY A 153 1.12 14.51 21.05
C GLY A 153 0.05 13.51 20.60
N GLU A 154 -1.19 13.91 20.67
CA GLU A 154 -2.34 13.10 20.26
C GLU A 154 -3.00 13.68 19.01
N LEU A 155 -3.07 12.87 17.94
CA LEU A 155 -3.82 13.19 16.74
C LEU A 155 -5.15 12.45 16.74
N ASP A 156 -6.25 13.18 16.83
CA ASP A 156 -7.61 12.66 16.89
C ASP A 156 -8.46 13.16 15.71
N VAL A 157 -8.31 12.52 14.55
CA VAL A 157 -8.97 12.90 13.31
C VAL A 157 -9.96 11.81 12.88
N LYS A 158 -11.22 12.20 12.76
CA LYS A 158 -12.28 11.29 12.36
C LYS A 158 -13.35 11.97 11.52
N GLY A 159 -13.29 11.76 10.21
CA GLY A 159 -14.34 12.13 9.28
C GLY A 159 -15.56 11.20 9.33
N SER A 160 -16.57 11.54 8.54
CA SER A 160 -17.80 10.77 8.43
C SER A 160 -17.56 9.46 7.67
N LYS A 161 -18.08 8.38 8.22
CA LYS A 161 -17.99 7.04 7.61
C LYS A 161 -18.62 7.03 6.23
N LYS A 162 -17.88 6.47 5.26
CA LYS A 162 -18.29 6.37 3.86
C LYS A 162 -17.69 5.10 3.27
N LEU A 163 -18.39 4.45 2.33
CA LEU A 163 -17.82 3.35 1.55
C LEU A 163 -16.63 3.89 0.75
N PRO A 164 -15.40 3.43 0.96
CA PRO A 164 -14.25 3.98 0.26
C PRO A 164 -14.27 3.67 -1.24
N TRP A 165 -14.68 2.44 -1.61
CA TRP A 165 -14.79 2.01 -3.00
C TRP A 165 -15.78 0.85 -3.18
N GLY A 166 -16.32 0.72 -4.37
CA GLY A 166 -17.10 -0.42 -4.86
C GLY A 166 -16.60 -0.80 -6.25
N ARG A 167 -17.27 -1.73 -6.92
CA ARG A 167 -17.02 -2.08 -8.32
C ARG A 167 -18.23 -1.78 -9.19
N LEU A 168 -17.98 -1.53 -10.46
CA LEU A 168 -19.05 -1.55 -11.45
C LEU A 168 -19.66 -2.95 -11.47
N GLU A 169 -21.00 -3.03 -11.49
CA GLU A 169 -21.72 -4.31 -11.60
C GLU A 169 -21.57 -4.92 -13.00
N GLY A 170 -21.39 -4.08 -14.00
CA GLY A 170 -21.18 -4.45 -15.39
C GLY A 170 -20.12 -3.59 -16.06
N SER A 171 -20.04 -3.66 -17.38
CA SER A 171 -19.19 -2.75 -18.16
C SER A 171 -19.84 -1.37 -18.21
N ALA A 172 -19.03 -0.31 -18.08
CA ALA A 172 -19.42 1.03 -18.45
C ALA A 172 -18.82 1.41 -19.80
N GLN A 173 -19.52 2.22 -20.57
CA GLN A 173 -19.10 2.63 -21.89
C GLN A 173 -18.68 4.11 -21.89
N LYS A 174 -17.74 4.45 -22.76
CA LYS A 174 -17.48 5.85 -23.08
C LYS A 174 -18.79 6.58 -23.41
N GLY A 175 -19.02 7.72 -22.78
CA GLY A 175 -20.24 8.52 -22.95
C GLY A 175 -21.32 8.26 -21.90
N ASP A 176 -21.23 7.20 -21.11
CA ASP A 176 -22.17 6.93 -20.03
C ASP A 176 -22.14 8.04 -18.97
N ARG A 177 -23.34 8.36 -18.44
CA ARG A 177 -23.53 9.33 -17.36
C ARG A 177 -24.13 8.70 -16.10
N THR A 178 -24.36 7.41 -16.12
CA THR A 178 -24.84 6.65 -14.97
C THR A 178 -24.03 5.36 -14.89
N ILE A 179 -23.51 5.09 -13.72
CA ILE A 179 -22.79 3.84 -13.41
C ILE A 179 -23.56 3.11 -12.32
N THR A 180 -23.62 1.79 -12.44
CA THR A 180 -24.25 0.92 -11.44
C THR A 180 -23.16 0.17 -10.67
N LEU A 181 -23.21 0.22 -9.34
CA LEU A 181 -22.23 -0.44 -8.47
C LEU A 181 -22.70 -1.83 -8.04
N ASP A 182 -21.75 -2.69 -7.70
CA ASP A 182 -21.96 -4.03 -7.14
C ASP A 182 -22.68 -4.01 -5.77
N ARG A 183 -22.70 -2.84 -5.12
CA ARG A 183 -23.29 -2.60 -3.81
C ARG A 183 -23.76 -1.16 -3.65
N GLU A 184 -24.60 -0.90 -2.64
CA GLU A 184 -25.00 0.47 -2.32
C GLU A 184 -23.79 1.32 -1.88
N PRO A 185 -23.61 2.52 -2.47
CA PRO A 185 -22.54 3.45 -2.15
C PRO A 185 -22.80 4.20 -0.83
N ALA A 186 -22.76 3.49 0.28
CA ALA A 186 -23.08 4.04 1.59
C ALA A 186 -22.27 5.30 1.92
N GLY A 187 -22.96 6.39 2.21
CA GLY A 187 -22.36 7.67 2.58
C GLY A 187 -21.85 8.52 1.41
N TRP A 188 -22.00 8.07 0.14
CA TRP A 188 -21.68 8.89 -1.02
C TRP A 188 -22.71 10.01 -1.19
N ARG A 189 -22.27 11.16 -1.71
CA ARG A 189 -23.05 12.39 -1.79
C ARG A 189 -22.82 13.13 -3.08
N VAL A 190 -23.76 13.99 -3.41
CA VAL A 190 -23.60 14.98 -4.49
C VAL A 190 -22.32 15.79 -4.23
N GLY A 191 -21.52 15.94 -5.27
CA GLY A 191 -20.23 16.63 -5.22
C GLY A 191 -19.04 15.74 -4.85
N ASP A 192 -19.25 14.50 -4.37
CA ASP A 192 -18.14 13.56 -4.17
C ASP A 192 -17.41 13.33 -5.49
N GLU A 193 -16.07 13.32 -5.44
CA GLU A 193 -15.21 12.99 -6.57
C GLU A 193 -14.93 11.49 -6.57
N LEU A 194 -15.09 10.89 -7.73
CA LEU A 194 -14.88 9.45 -7.95
C LEU A 194 -13.76 9.25 -8.98
N ALA A 195 -12.92 8.24 -8.77
CA ALA A 195 -12.03 7.71 -9.81
C ALA A 195 -12.50 6.31 -10.20
N ILE A 196 -12.69 6.05 -11.49
CA ILE A 196 -12.99 4.73 -12.06
C ILE A 196 -11.71 4.19 -12.66
N THR A 197 -11.30 2.98 -12.26
CA THR A 197 -10.03 2.39 -12.64
C THR A 197 -10.03 1.83 -14.07
N PRO A 198 -8.87 1.76 -14.75
CA PRO A 198 -8.77 1.17 -16.08
C PRO A 198 -9.02 -0.33 -16.03
N THR A 199 -9.61 -0.86 -17.12
CA THR A 199 -9.77 -2.30 -17.34
C THR A 199 -9.57 -2.70 -18.80
N LEU A 200 -8.92 -1.87 -19.61
CA LEU A 200 -8.63 -2.18 -21.01
C LEU A 200 -7.59 -3.29 -21.13
N LYS A 201 -7.52 -3.94 -22.30
CA LYS A 201 -6.52 -4.99 -22.56
C LYS A 201 -5.13 -4.41 -22.77
N PRO A 202 -4.03 -5.12 -22.49
CA PRO A 202 -2.66 -4.64 -22.70
C PRO A 202 -2.32 -4.31 -24.16
N THR A 203 -3.14 -4.73 -25.09
CA THR A 203 -3.03 -4.33 -26.52
C THR A 203 -3.51 -2.91 -26.81
N ASP A 204 -4.22 -2.28 -25.87
CA ASP A 204 -4.63 -0.89 -25.94
C ASP A 204 -3.53 -0.01 -25.31
N PRO A 205 -3.05 1.02 -26.01
CA PRO A 205 -1.97 1.88 -25.48
C PRO A 205 -2.37 2.67 -24.22
N MET A 206 -3.67 2.72 -23.89
CA MET A 206 -4.18 3.43 -22.72
C MET A 206 -4.55 2.48 -21.58
N PHE A 207 -4.17 1.18 -21.66
CA PHE A 207 -4.66 0.15 -20.77
C PHE A 207 -4.40 0.40 -19.28
N GLU A 208 -3.33 1.11 -18.92
CA GLU A 208 -2.97 1.42 -17.53
C GLU A 208 -3.37 2.85 -17.09
N VAL A 209 -3.77 3.73 -18.03
CA VAL A 209 -4.05 5.15 -17.74
C VAL A 209 -5.47 5.60 -18.04
N ALA A 210 -6.33 4.73 -18.56
CA ALA A 210 -7.72 5.04 -18.91
C ALA A 210 -8.61 5.19 -17.66
N TYR A 211 -8.31 6.19 -16.84
CA TYR A 211 -9.10 6.58 -15.68
C TYR A 211 -10.19 7.59 -16.06
N ASP A 212 -11.36 7.45 -15.46
CA ASP A 212 -12.37 8.53 -15.41
C ASP A 212 -12.40 9.13 -14.01
N VAL A 213 -12.21 10.45 -13.91
CA VAL A 213 -12.40 11.21 -12.66
C VAL A 213 -13.62 12.07 -12.81
N VAL A 214 -14.66 11.79 -12.03
CA VAL A 214 -16.00 12.39 -12.20
C VAL A 214 -16.63 12.74 -10.85
N ASN A 215 -17.54 13.74 -10.85
CA ASN A 215 -18.27 14.12 -9.65
C ASN A 215 -19.67 13.51 -9.63
N VAL A 216 -20.14 13.13 -8.45
CA VAL A 216 -21.48 12.61 -8.21
C VAL A 216 -22.52 13.72 -8.37
N LEU A 217 -23.52 13.50 -9.23
CA LEU A 217 -24.72 14.35 -9.35
C LEU A 217 -25.89 13.83 -8.53
N SER A 218 -26.07 12.51 -8.47
CA SER A 218 -27.09 11.88 -7.63
C SER A 218 -26.76 10.42 -7.36
N VAL A 219 -27.32 9.91 -6.26
CA VAL A 219 -27.23 8.48 -5.89
C VAL A 219 -28.65 7.97 -5.69
N THR A 220 -28.99 6.84 -6.33
CA THR A 220 -30.31 6.19 -6.21
C THR A 220 -30.09 4.67 -6.12
N GLY A 221 -30.16 4.10 -4.92
CA GLY A 221 -29.79 2.72 -4.69
C GLY A 221 -28.33 2.48 -5.06
N ARG A 222 -28.08 1.60 -6.04
CA ARG A 222 -26.74 1.31 -6.54
C ARG A 222 -26.31 2.17 -7.74
N ASP A 223 -27.23 2.98 -8.28
CA ASP A 223 -26.98 3.83 -9.43
C ASP A 223 -26.41 5.18 -9.00
N VAL A 224 -25.31 5.56 -9.61
CA VAL A 224 -24.63 6.84 -9.40
C VAL A 224 -24.62 7.59 -10.72
N LYS A 225 -25.30 8.73 -10.75
CA LYS A 225 -25.24 9.65 -11.88
C LYS A 225 -24.06 10.59 -11.71
N VAL A 226 -23.27 10.77 -12.77
CA VAL A 226 -22.04 11.57 -12.77
C VAL A 226 -22.21 12.87 -13.58
N ALA A 227 -21.43 13.89 -13.23
CA ALA A 227 -21.53 15.24 -13.77
C ALA A 227 -21.15 15.31 -15.27
N HIS A 228 -20.15 14.53 -15.67
CA HIS A 228 -19.66 14.47 -17.03
C HIS A 228 -19.78 13.05 -17.57
N PRO A 229 -19.94 12.87 -18.90
CA PRO A 229 -19.89 11.54 -19.50
C PRO A 229 -18.51 10.94 -19.29
N LEU A 230 -18.45 9.61 -19.21
CA LEU A 230 -17.19 8.90 -19.14
C LEU A 230 -16.37 9.12 -20.42
N ASP A 231 -15.08 9.34 -20.26
CA ASP A 231 -14.14 9.49 -21.38
C ASP A 231 -13.66 8.15 -21.91
N TRP A 232 -13.74 7.10 -21.08
CA TRP A 232 -13.24 5.76 -21.38
C TRP A 232 -14.33 4.71 -21.21
N SER A 233 -14.09 3.55 -21.83
CA SER A 233 -14.86 2.34 -21.58
C SER A 233 -14.16 1.51 -20.53
N HIS A 234 -14.94 0.92 -19.61
CA HIS A 234 -14.47 0.05 -18.53
C HIS A 234 -15.11 -1.34 -18.67
N PRO A 235 -14.57 -2.21 -19.56
CA PRO A 235 -15.15 -3.52 -19.78
C PRO A 235 -14.91 -4.43 -18.59
N THR A 236 -15.93 -5.26 -18.25
CA THR A 236 -15.74 -6.32 -17.25
C THR A 236 -14.76 -7.36 -17.72
N VAL A 237 -14.00 -7.93 -16.78
CA VAL A 237 -13.12 -9.07 -17.00
C VAL A 237 -13.81 -10.34 -16.49
N LYS A 238 -13.86 -11.38 -17.31
CA LYS A 238 -14.39 -12.69 -16.95
C LYS A 238 -13.23 -13.59 -16.52
N LEU A 239 -13.26 -14.04 -15.28
CA LEU A 239 -12.29 -15.01 -14.78
C LEU A 239 -12.65 -16.44 -15.23
N PRO A 240 -11.69 -17.37 -15.28
CA PRO A 240 -11.94 -18.78 -15.61
C PRO A 240 -12.99 -19.44 -14.72
N SER A 241 -13.09 -19.03 -13.47
CA SER A 241 -14.14 -19.46 -12.53
C SER A 241 -15.57 -19.03 -12.92
N GLY A 242 -15.72 -18.20 -13.95
CA GLY A 242 -16.99 -17.61 -14.37
C GLY A 242 -17.31 -16.28 -13.63
N LYS A 243 -16.60 -15.94 -12.57
CA LYS A 243 -16.75 -14.65 -11.89
C LYS A 243 -16.42 -13.50 -12.83
N ARG A 244 -17.19 -12.43 -12.74
CA ARG A 244 -16.95 -11.18 -13.51
C ARG A 244 -16.47 -10.10 -12.58
N LEU A 245 -15.41 -9.39 -12.97
CA LEU A 245 -14.86 -8.26 -12.25
C LEU A 245 -15.12 -6.98 -13.06
N GLY A 246 -15.83 -6.01 -12.47
CA GLY A 246 -15.92 -4.65 -12.98
C GLY A 246 -14.78 -3.78 -12.42
N ALA A 247 -14.56 -2.63 -13.05
CA ALA A 247 -13.62 -1.62 -12.58
C ALA A 247 -13.96 -1.17 -11.15
N GLU A 248 -12.95 -0.85 -10.35
CA GLU A 248 -13.14 -0.20 -9.06
C GLU A 248 -13.58 1.25 -9.26
N VAL A 249 -14.51 1.68 -8.43
CA VAL A 249 -14.96 3.06 -8.33
C VAL A 249 -14.58 3.58 -6.96
N LEU A 250 -13.55 4.41 -6.91
CA LEU A 250 -12.92 4.93 -5.70
C LEU A 250 -13.58 6.26 -5.32
N ASN A 251 -14.05 6.42 -4.09
CA ASN A 251 -14.51 7.72 -3.61
C ASN A 251 -13.35 8.47 -2.96
N LEU A 252 -12.91 9.55 -3.59
CA LEU A 252 -11.74 10.33 -3.20
C LEU A 252 -12.06 11.47 -2.21
N THR A 253 -13.33 11.68 -1.88
CA THR A 253 -13.76 12.80 -1.03
C THR A 253 -13.95 12.40 0.42
N ARG A 254 -13.45 13.21 1.34
CA ARG A 254 -13.67 13.14 2.79
C ARG A 254 -14.07 14.52 3.32
N ASN A 255 -14.70 14.56 4.48
CA ASN A 255 -15.09 15.82 5.11
C ASN A 255 -14.12 16.28 6.22
N VAL A 256 -13.02 15.60 6.38
CA VAL A 256 -11.84 16.10 7.10
C VAL A 256 -10.65 16.01 6.15
N GLU A 257 -9.93 17.11 6.00
CA GLU A 257 -8.80 17.21 5.07
C GLU A 257 -7.59 17.85 5.75
N ILE A 258 -6.41 17.27 5.53
CA ILE A 258 -5.12 17.81 5.98
C ILE A 258 -4.16 17.74 4.80
N GLY A 259 -3.46 18.83 4.50
CA GLY A 259 -2.46 18.79 3.42
C GLY A 259 -1.97 20.16 3.00
N GLY A 260 -1.23 20.18 1.89
CA GLY A 260 -0.72 21.39 1.24
C GLY A 260 -1.69 21.94 0.19
N THR A 261 -1.10 22.52 -0.85
CA THR A 261 -1.81 23.02 -2.02
C THR A 261 -1.17 22.48 -3.31
N SER A 262 -1.80 22.71 -4.45
CA SER A 262 -1.21 22.32 -5.75
C SER A 262 0.11 23.05 -6.07
N SER A 263 0.43 24.12 -5.35
CA SER A 263 1.67 24.88 -5.51
C SER A 263 2.77 24.51 -4.51
N GLY A 264 2.48 23.65 -3.53
CA GLY A 264 3.47 23.18 -2.56
C GLY A 264 2.87 22.14 -1.61
N ARG A 265 3.54 20.98 -1.50
CA ARG A 265 3.13 19.83 -0.70
C ARG A 265 3.68 19.94 0.71
N SER A 266 2.84 19.58 1.69
CA SER A 266 3.23 19.42 3.08
C SER A 266 3.48 17.95 3.42
N HIS A 267 3.55 17.60 4.72
CA HIS A 267 3.62 16.22 5.20
C HIS A 267 2.81 16.03 6.48
N ILE A 268 2.55 14.76 6.83
CA ILE A 268 1.95 14.37 8.11
C ILE A 268 2.91 13.40 8.79
N PHE A 269 3.58 13.86 9.84
CA PHE A 269 4.61 13.12 10.56
C PHE A 269 4.16 12.82 11.98
N VAL A 270 4.09 11.54 12.34
CA VAL A 270 3.65 11.09 13.66
C VAL A 270 4.77 10.29 14.32
N HIS A 271 5.44 10.90 15.28
CA HIS A 271 6.48 10.31 16.12
C HIS A 271 6.08 10.51 17.58
N SER A 272 5.12 9.75 18.05
CA SER A 272 4.46 9.96 19.34
C SER A 272 4.30 8.66 20.13
N MET A 273 4.37 8.77 21.44
CA MET A 273 4.01 7.68 22.36
C MET A 273 2.49 7.48 22.49
N SER A 274 1.69 8.37 21.90
CA SER A 274 0.23 8.28 21.86
C SER A 274 -0.25 7.71 20.53
N ARG A 275 -1.15 6.72 20.59
CA ARG A 275 -1.74 6.14 19.38
C ARG A 275 -2.64 7.15 18.66
N PRO A 276 -2.40 7.46 17.39
CA PRO A 276 -3.26 8.35 16.65
C PRO A 276 -4.59 7.69 16.29
N THR A 277 -5.65 8.49 16.24
CA THR A 277 -6.90 8.14 15.57
C THR A 277 -6.93 8.84 14.21
N ILE A 278 -6.80 8.09 13.10
CA ILE A 278 -6.84 8.64 11.75
C ILE A 278 -7.87 7.84 10.94
N GLN A 279 -9.09 8.39 10.81
CA GLN A 279 -10.20 7.69 10.19
C GLN A 279 -10.97 8.61 9.23
N TYR A 280 -11.27 8.12 8.03
CA TYR A 280 -12.06 8.83 7.02
C TYR A 280 -11.60 10.27 6.77
N MET A 281 -10.30 10.44 6.64
CA MET A 281 -9.60 11.70 6.35
C MET A 281 -9.10 11.68 4.90
N LEU A 282 -8.99 12.85 4.28
CA LEU A 282 -8.25 13.08 3.05
C LEU A 282 -6.91 13.75 3.40
N ALA A 283 -5.83 13.14 3.01
CA ALA A 283 -4.53 13.79 2.93
C ALA A 283 -4.25 14.14 1.46
N ARG A 284 -4.08 15.42 1.16
CA ARG A 284 -3.95 15.90 -0.21
C ARG A 284 -2.77 16.85 -0.35
N TYR A 285 -2.07 16.77 -1.48
CA TYR A 285 -0.86 17.55 -1.69
C TYR A 285 0.12 17.38 -0.52
N VAL A 286 0.49 16.14 -0.30
CA VAL A 286 1.42 15.70 0.74
C VAL A 286 2.64 15.01 0.12
N GLY A 287 3.69 14.80 0.92
CA GLY A 287 4.92 14.18 0.43
C GLY A 287 5.69 15.11 -0.50
N PRO A 288 6.42 16.11 0.03
CA PRO A 288 7.16 17.07 -0.77
C PRO A 288 8.28 16.42 -1.58
N ARG A 289 8.65 17.03 -2.69
CA ARG A 289 9.80 16.67 -3.53
C ARG A 289 10.76 17.84 -3.63
N LYS A 290 12.05 17.54 -3.63
CA LYS A 290 13.11 18.51 -3.85
C LYS A 290 13.97 18.04 -5.01
N ASP A 291 14.16 18.89 -6.01
CA ASP A 291 14.93 18.55 -7.22
C ASP A 291 14.46 17.22 -7.85
N ASP A 292 13.12 17.02 -7.85
CA ASP A 292 12.46 15.79 -8.31
C ASP A 292 12.75 14.51 -7.47
N LEU A 293 13.39 14.66 -6.30
CA LEU A 293 13.61 13.57 -5.35
C LEU A 293 12.65 13.67 -4.16
N VAL A 294 12.36 12.54 -3.55
CA VAL A 294 11.63 12.50 -2.28
C VAL A 294 12.41 13.19 -1.17
N VAL A 295 11.71 13.87 -0.27
CA VAL A 295 12.31 14.42 0.94
C VAL A 295 12.22 13.35 2.03
N LEU A 296 13.37 12.84 2.48
CA LEU A 296 13.43 11.74 3.44
C LEU A 296 12.60 12.02 4.69
N GLY A 297 11.78 11.07 5.09
CA GLY A 297 10.94 11.14 6.28
C GLY A 297 9.76 12.13 6.19
N ARG A 298 9.54 12.82 5.06
CA ARG A 298 8.46 13.80 4.88
C ARG A 298 7.43 13.31 3.86
N TRP A 299 6.71 12.24 4.24
CA TRP A 299 5.80 11.53 3.36
C TRP A 299 4.32 11.89 3.62
N GLY A 300 3.40 11.16 3.02
CA GLY A 300 1.97 11.40 3.12
C GLY A 300 1.43 11.24 4.54
N VAL A 301 1.02 10.05 4.93
CA VAL A 301 0.67 9.67 6.31
C VAL A 301 1.76 8.77 6.83
N HIS A 302 2.61 9.31 7.69
CA HIS A 302 3.83 8.67 8.14
C HIS A 302 3.84 8.44 9.66
N LEU A 303 3.77 7.19 10.08
CA LEU A 303 4.09 6.76 11.44
C LEU A 303 5.59 6.47 11.47
N HIS A 304 6.34 7.20 12.32
CA HIS A 304 7.80 7.19 12.29
C HIS A 304 8.38 6.84 13.65
N HIS A 305 9.12 5.74 13.73
CA HIS A 305 9.77 5.26 14.96
C HIS A 305 8.84 5.28 16.18
N MET A 306 7.60 4.81 16.01
CA MET A 306 6.68 4.65 17.13
C MET A 306 6.88 3.32 17.86
N GLU A 307 7.64 2.40 17.25
CA GLU A 307 7.92 1.08 17.83
C GLU A 307 6.64 0.38 18.31
N ASP A 308 6.67 -0.16 19.53
CA ASP A 308 5.51 -0.81 20.17
C ASP A 308 4.39 0.15 20.57
N ASP A 309 4.64 1.45 20.67
CA ASP A 309 3.62 2.45 20.98
C ASP A 309 2.58 2.58 19.84
N SER A 310 2.95 2.17 18.62
CA SER A 310 2.02 2.09 17.48
C SER A 310 1.09 0.87 17.52
N ARG A 311 1.36 -0.16 18.34
CA ARG A 311 0.58 -1.42 18.34
C ARG A 311 -0.90 -1.18 18.61
N GLY A 312 -1.73 -1.70 17.70
CA GLY A 312 -3.17 -1.52 17.74
C GLY A 312 -3.66 -0.21 17.14
N THR A 313 -2.78 0.55 16.48
CA THR A 313 -3.20 1.68 15.64
C THR A 313 -3.97 1.18 14.43
N GLU A 314 -5.17 1.74 14.22
CA GLU A 314 -5.99 1.48 13.04
C GLU A 314 -6.19 2.76 12.21
N ILE A 315 -5.65 2.76 10.98
CA ILE A 315 -5.88 3.81 9.99
C ILE A 315 -6.98 3.33 9.05
N VAL A 316 -8.16 3.98 9.08
CA VAL A 316 -9.37 3.44 8.45
C VAL A 316 -9.97 4.40 7.44
N GLY A 317 -10.15 3.93 6.19
CA GLY A 317 -10.87 4.66 5.15
C GLY A 317 -10.25 6.00 4.75
N VAL A 318 -8.98 6.18 5.02
CA VAL A 318 -8.20 7.37 4.67
C VAL A 318 -7.90 7.35 3.18
N VAL A 319 -7.94 8.52 2.56
CA VAL A 319 -7.48 8.75 1.19
C VAL A 319 -6.21 9.59 1.26
N VAL A 320 -5.15 9.13 0.58
CA VAL A 320 -4.00 9.96 0.26
C VAL A 320 -3.99 10.14 -1.26
N ARG A 321 -3.94 11.38 -1.72
CA ARG A 321 -3.93 11.67 -3.16
C ARG A 321 -3.12 12.92 -3.52
N ASP A 322 -2.79 13.02 -4.79
CA ASP A 322 -1.94 14.12 -5.31
C ASP A 322 -0.63 14.22 -4.50
N ALA A 323 -0.06 13.06 -4.15
CA ALA A 323 1.14 12.98 -3.33
C ALA A 323 2.40 12.95 -4.18
N GLY A 324 3.41 13.71 -3.77
CA GLY A 324 4.71 13.79 -4.44
C GLY A 324 5.70 12.70 -4.00
N SER A 325 5.37 11.92 -2.97
CA SER A 325 6.16 10.80 -2.47
C SER A 325 5.24 9.73 -1.87
N HIS A 326 5.79 8.79 -1.11
CA HIS A 326 5.05 7.67 -0.50
C HIS A 326 3.78 8.11 0.22
N ALA A 327 2.68 7.36 0.00
CA ALA A 327 1.38 7.76 0.55
C ALA A 327 1.18 7.35 2.02
N PHE A 328 1.39 6.06 2.33
CA PHE A 328 1.22 5.50 3.68
C PHE A 328 2.50 4.78 4.10
N VAL A 329 3.07 5.21 5.22
CA VAL A 329 4.33 4.67 5.70
C VAL A 329 4.25 4.36 7.20
N ALA A 330 4.61 3.12 7.55
CA ALA A 330 4.77 2.67 8.94
C ALA A 330 6.24 2.32 9.19
N HIS A 331 7.11 3.35 9.23
CA HIS A 331 8.54 3.19 9.43
C HIS A 331 8.86 2.89 10.89
N HIS A 332 9.52 1.77 11.13
CA HIS A 332 9.90 1.30 12.46
C HIS A 332 8.75 1.45 13.47
N SER A 333 7.58 0.99 13.05
CA SER A 333 6.32 1.08 13.79
C SER A 333 5.60 -0.26 13.65
N HIS A 334 5.19 -0.86 14.77
CA HIS A 334 4.71 -2.24 14.81
C HIS A 334 3.20 -2.33 15.04
N GLY A 335 2.57 -3.43 14.59
CA GLY A 335 1.18 -3.73 14.88
C GLY A 335 0.17 -2.72 14.33
N VAL A 336 0.48 -2.09 13.19
CA VAL A 336 -0.38 -1.09 12.54
C VAL A 336 -1.28 -1.76 11.52
N THR A 337 -2.57 -1.44 11.54
CA THR A 337 -3.54 -1.89 10.54
C THR A 337 -4.02 -0.73 9.68
N PHE A 338 -3.78 -0.83 8.38
CA PHE A 338 -4.40 0.04 7.38
C PHE A 338 -5.61 -0.69 6.80
N ARG A 339 -6.80 -0.12 6.98
CA ARG A 339 -8.04 -0.77 6.54
C ARG A 339 -8.83 0.11 5.59
N ARG A 340 -9.10 -0.40 4.37
CA ARG A 340 -9.88 0.29 3.34
C ARG A 340 -9.35 1.69 3.01
N CYS A 341 -8.04 1.87 3.07
CA CYS A 341 -7.36 3.08 2.67
C CYS A 341 -7.18 3.12 1.15
N ILE A 342 -7.09 4.31 0.60
CA ILE A 342 -6.89 4.55 -0.83
C ILE A 342 -5.68 5.45 -1.00
N ALA A 343 -4.70 5.01 -1.77
CA ALA A 343 -3.68 5.86 -2.36
C ALA A 343 -4.00 6.05 -3.84
N HIS A 344 -4.13 7.29 -4.30
CA HIS A 344 -4.49 7.60 -5.68
C HIS A 344 -3.72 8.82 -6.19
N ASP A 345 -3.14 8.69 -7.38
CA ASP A 345 -2.31 9.76 -7.97
C ASP A 345 -1.10 10.10 -7.08
N VAL A 346 -0.18 9.15 -7.01
CA VAL A 346 1.01 9.17 -6.13
C VAL A 346 2.26 8.99 -6.98
N ILE A 347 3.31 9.77 -6.71
CA ILE A 347 4.55 9.74 -7.51
C ILE A 347 5.55 8.69 -7.01
N GLU A 348 5.28 7.99 -5.91
CA GLU A 348 6.10 6.92 -5.35
C GLU A 348 5.25 5.73 -4.91
N ASP A 349 5.81 4.85 -4.07
CA ASP A 349 5.10 3.70 -3.54
C ASP A 349 3.88 4.11 -2.71
N ALA A 350 2.77 3.39 -2.88
CA ALA A 350 1.54 3.76 -2.19
C ALA A 350 1.54 3.34 -0.72
N PHE A 351 1.91 2.09 -0.44
CA PHE A 351 2.01 1.52 0.91
C PHE A 351 3.41 0.96 1.10
N TRP A 352 4.14 1.57 2.01
CA TRP A 352 5.54 1.24 2.22
C TRP A 352 5.95 1.47 3.68
N TRP A 353 7.10 0.98 4.08
CA TRP A 353 7.86 1.44 5.22
C TRP A 353 9.32 1.56 4.81
N ASP A 354 9.97 2.51 5.37
CA ASP A 354 11.34 2.86 5.05
C ASP A 354 12.30 1.72 5.38
N HIS A 355 13.12 1.37 4.42
CA HIS A 355 14.21 0.44 4.55
C HIS A 355 15.48 1.11 4.04
N MET A 356 16.23 1.68 4.94
CA MET A 356 17.46 2.39 4.58
C MET A 356 18.71 1.54 4.76
N THR A 357 18.65 0.44 5.52
CA THR A 357 19.79 -0.40 5.84
C THR A 357 19.42 -1.87 5.90
N ASN A 358 20.41 -2.75 5.73
CA ASN A 358 20.27 -4.20 5.95
C ASN A 358 20.32 -4.55 7.44
N ASP A 359 19.93 -3.64 8.31
CA ASP A 359 19.98 -3.84 9.76
C ASP A 359 18.59 -4.31 10.25
N ASP A 360 18.54 -5.39 11.00
CA ASP A 360 17.31 -5.89 11.64
C ASP A 360 16.63 -4.86 12.55
N MET A 361 17.35 -3.80 12.89
CA MET A 361 16.85 -2.70 13.73
C MET A 361 15.79 -1.84 13.04
N ASP A 362 15.70 -1.87 11.71
CA ASP A 362 14.75 -1.04 10.94
C ASP A 362 13.48 -1.81 10.52
N ALA A 363 13.25 -2.98 11.10
CA ALA A 363 12.10 -3.81 10.76
C ALA A 363 10.79 -3.22 11.29
N SER A 364 9.73 -3.31 10.48
CA SER A 364 8.35 -3.08 10.90
C SER A 364 7.59 -4.41 10.96
N ASN A 365 7.06 -4.77 12.13
CA ASN A 365 6.44 -6.06 12.37
C ASN A 365 4.93 -5.96 12.55
N ASP A 366 4.20 -7.02 12.19
CA ASP A 366 2.75 -7.13 12.38
C ASP A 366 1.97 -6.00 11.65
N ILE A 367 2.46 -5.57 10.49
CA ILE A 367 1.77 -4.60 9.65
C ILE A 367 0.71 -5.32 8.83
N THR A 368 -0.51 -4.80 8.85
CA THR A 368 -1.62 -5.38 8.11
C THR A 368 -2.25 -4.36 7.17
N TYR A 369 -2.35 -4.72 5.89
CA TYR A 369 -3.14 -3.99 4.91
C TYR A 369 -4.40 -4.80 4.59
N GLU A 370 -5.58 -4.23 4.90
CA GLU A 370 -6.87 -4.88 4.68
C GLU A 370 -7.72 -4.10 3.67
N ARG A 371 -7.99 -4.70 2.50
CA ARG A 371 -8.86 -4.11 1.47
C ARG A 371 -8.48 -2.69 1.09
N CYS A 372 -7.19 -2.40 1.10
CA CYS A 372 -6.62 -1.13 0.64
C CYS A 372 -6.49 -1.11 -0.88
N VAL A 373 -6.44 0.08 -1.46
CA VAL A 373 -6.29 0.27 -2.90
C VAL A 373 -5.12 1.20 -3.17
N ALA A 374 -4.18 0.72 -3.97
CA ALA A 374 -3.13 1.50 -4.60
C ALA A 374 -3.51 1.74 -6.07
N SER A 375 -3.60 2.98 -6.49
CA SER A 375 -4.17 3.34 -7.79
C SER A 375 -3.46 4.54 -8.42
N LYS A 376 -3.16 4.46 -9.70
CA LYS A 376 -2.52 5.54 -10.48
C LYS A 376 -1.22 6.02 -9.82
N LEU A 377 -0.21 5.15 -9.82
CA LEU A 377 1.12 5.50 -9.35
C LEU A 377 2.04 5.76 -10.55
N GLU A 378 2.83 6.82 -10.43
CA GLU A 378 3.85 7.16 -11.42
C GLU A 378 5.19 7.35 -10.74
N GLY A 379 6.28 6.82 -11.33
CA GLY A 379 7.63 7.10 -10.88
C GLY A 379 8.03 8.53 -11.14
N GLY A 380 8.85 9.11 -10.29
CA GLY A 380 9.49 10.40 -10.55
C GLY A 380 10.52 10.29 -11.68
N PRO A 381 10.97 11.42 -12.24
CA PRO A 381 11.89 11.42 -13.38
C PRO A 381 13.26 10.79 -13.08
N VAL A 382 13.59 10.57 -11.83
CA VAL A 382 14.86 9.94 -11.36
C VAL A 382 14.67 8.52 -10.90
N ASP A 383 13.44 8.01 -10.90
CA ASP A 383 13.14 6.66 -10.41
C ASP A 383 13.41 5.59 -11.46
N GLU A 384 14.56 5.02 -11.39
CA GLU A 384 14.89 3.80 -12.10
C GLU A 384 14.30 2.54 -11.43
N HIS A 385 13.66 2.71 -10.26
CA HIS A 385 13.37 1.60 -9.36
C HIS A 385 11.90 1.23 -9.29
N ASN A 386 11.66 0.14 -8.85
CA ASN A 386 10.62 -0.75 -8.43
C ASN A 386 9.38 -0.07 -7.83
N LEU A 387 8.78 0.89 -8.53
CA LEU A 387 7.54 1.55 -8.14
C LEU A 387 6.44 0.54 -7.89
N THR A 388 5.75 0.67 -6.78
CA THR A 388 4.89 -0.41 -6.35
C THR A 388 3.67 0.06 -5.56
N GLY A 389 2.58 -0.68 -5.72
CA GLY A 389 1.37 -0.44 -4.93
C GLY A 389 1.58 -0.78 -3.47
N PHE A 390 2.13 -1.97 -3.19
CA PHE A 390 2.42 -2.46 -1.84
C PHE A 390 3.84 -3.00 -1.82
N LYS A 391 4.74 -2.21 -1.27
CA LYS A 391 6.16 -2.56 -1.16
C LYS A 391 6.44 -3.11 0.23
N MET A 392 6.96 -4.31 0.25
CA MET A 392 7.17 -5.10 1.47
C MET A 392 8.65 -5.23 1.73
N GLU A 393 9.09 -4.92 2.95
CA GLU A 393 10.49 -4.93 3.34
C GLU A 393 10.71 -5.65 4.67
N ASN A 394 11.71 -5.29 5.46
CA ASN A 394 12.07 -5.98 6.69
C ASN A 394 10.91 -6.14 7.67
N GLY A 395 10.80 -7.31 8.25
CA GLY A 395 9.87 -7.59 9.32
C GLY A 395 9.11 -8.91 9.17
N THR A 396 8.44 -9.29 10.22
CA THR A 396 7.67 -10.53 10.33
C THR A 396 6.22 -10.26 10.75
N GLY A 397 5.35 -11.22 10.49
CA GLY A 397 3.93 -11.09 10.81
C GLY A 397 3.15 -10.13 9.92
N ASN A 398 3.75 -9.70 8.82
CA ASN A 398 3.20 -8.71 7.91
C ASN A 398 2.30 -9.36 6.86
N ALA A 399 1.17 -8.71 6.53
CA ALA A 399 0.21 -9.27 5.58
C ALA A 399 -0.56 -8.21 4.79
N ALA A 400 -0.95 -8.57 3.55
CA ALA A 400 -1.93 -7.83 2.77
C ALA A 400 -3.08 -8.78 2.41
N THR A 401 -4.32 -8.41 2.77
CA THR A 401 -5.52 -9.22 2.54
C THR A 401 -6.57 -8.43 1.77
N GLY A 402 -7.03 -8.97 0.65
CA GLY A 402 -8.07 -8.35 -0.17
C GLY A 402 -7.69 -6.99 -0.76
N CYS A 403 -6.40 -6.69 -0.87
CA CYS A 403 -5.88 -5.44 -1.39
C CYS A 403 -5.87 -5.40 -2.92
N ILE A 404 -5.90 -4.20 -3.49
CA ILE A 404 -5.94 -3.99 -4.94
C ILE A 404 -4.84 -3.03 -5.35
N ALA A 405 -4.11 -3.39 -6.42
CA ALA A 405 -3.11 -2.52 -7.04
C ALA A 405 -3.39 -2.37 -8.53
N VAL A 406 -3.61 -1.13 -8.99
CA VAL A 406 -4.03 -0.85 -10.37
C VAL A 406 -3.38 0.41 -10.94
N GLY A 407 -2.96 0.32 -12.21
CA GLY A 407 -2.40 1.47 -12.93
C GLY A 407 -1.06 1.94 -12.37
N ILE A 408 -0.19 1.01 -12.02
CA ILE A 408 1.15 1.29 -11.52
C ILE A 408 2.09 1.41 -12.73
N ARG A 409 2.77 2.54 -12.87
CA ARG A 409 3.68 2.88 -13.98
C ARG A 409 5.05 3.25 -13.45
N GLY A 410 6.11 2.82 -14.11
CA GLY A 410 7.48 3.13 -13.70
C GLY A 410 8.51 2.24 -14.38
N GLY A 411 9.61 1.96 -13.71
CA GLY A 411 10.74 1.21 -14.20
C GLY A 411 10.46 -0.27 -14.55
N SER A 412 11.54 -1.02 -14.77
CA SER A 412 11.48 -2.39 -15.31
C SER A 412 10.83 -3.43 -14.40
N ARG A 413 10.76 -3.18 -13.10
CA ARG A 413 10.21 -4.11 -12.09
C ARG A 413 8.94 -3.59 -11.43
N THR A 414 8.34 -2.57 -11.98
CA THR A 414 7.06 -2.00 -11.52
C THR A 414 6.02 -3.08 -11.33
N SER A 415 5.38 -3.10 -10.17
CA SER A 415 4.42 -4.14 -9.83
C SER A 415 3.33 -3.65 -8.87
N GLY A 416 2.23 -4.39 -8.81
CA GLY A 416 1.20 -4.12 -7.81
C GLY A 416 1.67 -4.44 -6.39
N PHE A 417 2.36 -5.56 -6.23
CA PHE A 417 2.91 -6.06 -4.96
C PHE A 417 4.36 -6.44 -5.17
N HIS A 418 5.23 -6.04 -4.27
CA HIS A 418 6.66 -6.19 -4.46
C HIS A 418 7.38 -6.62 -3.19
N TRP A 419 8.32 -7.54 -3.35
CA TRP A 419 9.39 -7.78 -2.41
C TRP A 419 10.71 -7.35 -3.07
N PRO A 420 11.44 -6.40 -2.48
CA PRO A 420 12.61 -5.78 -3.11
C PRO A 420 13.88 -6.63 -3.02
N GLU A 421 15.01 -5.99 -3.29
CA GLU A 421 16.33 -6.56 -3.37
C GLU A 421 16.96 -6.95 -2.04
N PRO A 422 18.15 -7.61 -2.13
CA PRO A 422 18.80 -8.31 -1.03
C PRO A 422 19.07 -7.45 0.19
N GLY A 423 18.86 -8.06 1.32
CA GLY A 423 19.08 -7.52 2.64
C GLY A 423 17.88 -7.46 3.54
N PRO A 424 16.64 -7.32 3.03
CA PRO A 424 15.49 -7.39 3.92
C PRO A 424 15.37 -8.77 4.56
N HIS A 425 15.10 -8.76 5.87
CA HIS A 425 14.86 -9.94 6.66
C HIS A 425 13.39 -10.07 7.00
N GLY A 426 12.83 -11.27 6.83
CA GLY A 426 11.44 -11.54 7.12
C GLY A 426 10.69 -12.23 6.00
N PHE A 427 9.39 -12.30 6.14
CA PHE A 427 8.50 -12.91 5.16
C PHE A 427 7.09 -12.36 5.25
N TRP A 428 6.35 -12.46 4.15
CA TRP A 428 5.06 -11.84 3.97
C TRP A 428 4.01 -12.81 3.48
N THR A 429 2.74 -12.49 3.77
CA THR A 429 1.57 -13.17 3.21
C THR A 429 0.72 -12.19 2.42
N PHE A 430 0.45 -12.52 1.14
CA PHE A 430 -0.57 -11.89 0.31
C PHE A 430 -1.73 -12.84 0.18
N GLU A 431 -2.93 -12.44 0.58
CA GLU A 431 -4.12 -13.27 0.56
C GLU A 431 -5.29 -12.54 -0.11
N ASP A 432 -5.98 -13.21 -1.05
CA ASP A 432 -7.13 -12.66 -1.81
C ASP A 432 -6.84 -11.28 -2.44
N CYS A 433 -5.57 -11.03 -2.81
CA CYS A 433 -5.15 -9.78 -3.40
C CYS A 433 -5.37 -9.76 -4.92
N LEU A 434 -5.62 -8.57 -5.44
CA LEU A 434 -5.87 -8.33 -6.86
C LEU A 434 -4.88 -7.32 -7.43
N ALA A 435 -4.28 -7.64 -8.57
CA ALA A 435 -3.49 -6.68 -9.33
C ALA A 435 -3.97 -6.62 -10.79
N HIS A 436 -4.09 -5.42 -11.35
CA HIS A 436 -4.46 -5.32 -12.76
C HIS A 436 -4.03 -4.01 -13.42
N ASN A 437 -3.94 -4.05 -14.73
CA ASN A 437 -3.60 -2.87 -15.54
C ASN A 437 -2.33 -2.15 -15.05
N ASN A 438 -1.38 -2.88 -14.48
CA ASN A 438 -0.05 -2.38 -14.15
C ASN A 438 0.84 -2.48 -15.38
N LEU A 439 1.75 -1.52 -15.56
CA LEU A 439 2.62 -1.48 -16.74
C LEU A 439 3.46 -2.76 -16.90
N ARG A 440 3.85 -3.42 -15.80
CA ARG A 440 4.69 -4.61 -15.83
C ARG A 440 4.02 -5.82 -15.16
N PHE A 441 4.07 -5.93 -13.85
CA PHE A 441 3.70 -7.13 -13.13
C PHE A 441 2.51 -6.93 -12.19
N GLY A 442 1.75 -8.01 -11.96
CA GLY A 442 0.80 -8.06 -10.84
C GLY A 442 1.53 -8.07 -9.51
N ALA A 443 2.48 -8.99 -9.35
CA ALA A 443 3.40 -9.04 -8.23
C ALA A 443 4.82 -9.36 -8.72
N PHE A 444 5.84 -8.89 -7.99
CA PHE A 444 7.23 -9.18 -8.28
C PHE A 444 8.00 -9.45 -6.99
N THR A 445 8.72 -10.58 -6.94
CA THR A 445 9.60 -10.95 -5.83
C THR A 445 11.03 -11.06 -6.36
N TRP A 446 11.94 -10.26 -5.81
CA TRP A 446 13.31 -10.20 -6.32
C TRP A 446 14.21 -11.27 -5.71
N GLN A 447 14.45 -11.21 -4.42
CA GLN A 447 15.28 -12.17 -3.69
C GLN A 447 14.78 -12.34 -2.27
N ASN A 448 14.73 -13.58 -1.78
CA ASN A 448 14.38 -13.87 -0.41
C ASN A 448 14.95 -15.21 0.04
N ASP A 449 15.76 -15.19 1.10
CA ASP A 449 16.40 -16.36 1.67
C ASP A 449 15.91 -16.75 3.08
N ASP A 450 15.11 -15.90 3.77
CA ASP A 450 14.78 -16.10 5.18
C ASP A 450 13.58 -17.00 5.46
N GLY A 451 12.56 -16.92 4.66
CA GLY A 451 11.34 -17.70 4.86
C GLY A 451 10.47 -17.65 3.62
N PRO A 452 9.47 -18.51 3.48
CA PRO A 452 8.65 -18.46 2.30
C PRO A 452 7.74 -17.23 2.34
N HIS A 453 7.85 -16.35 1.36
CA HIS A 453 6.76 -15.45 1.02
C HIS A 453 5.60 -16.27 0.50
N ILE A 454 4.39 -15.95 0.93
CA ILE A 454 3.20 -16.70 0.58
C ILE A 454 2.25 -15.82 -0.23
N HIS A 455 1.94 -16.26 -1.44
CA HIS A 455 0.81 -15.75 -2.21
C HIS A 455 -0.32 -16.77 -2.14
N ARG A 456 -1.47 -16.38 -1.59
CA ARG A 456 -2.66 -17.22 -1.48
C ARG A 456 -3.83 -16.57 -2.21
N ASP A 457 -4.45 -17.33 -3.14
CA ASP A 457 -5.61 -16.87 -3.92
C ASP A 457 -5.38 -15.51 -4.62
N PHE A 458 -4.16 -15.36 -5.17
CA PHE A 458 -3.77 -14.14 -5.86
C PHE A 458 -4.39 -14.09 -7.25
N THR A 459 -5.08 -12.99 -7.56
CA THR A 459 -5.65 -12.75 -8.88
C THR A 459 -4.91 -11.61 -9.57
N ALA A 460 -4.52 -11.80 -10.82
CA ALA A 460 -4.05 -10.70 -11.65
C ALA A 460 -4.64 -10.76 -13.06
N TYR A 461 -4.93 -9.61 -13.64
CA TYR A 461 -5.38 -9.53 -15.02
C TYR A 461 -4.83 -8.29 -15.74
N ARG A 462 -4.61 -8.43 -17.04
CA ARG A 462 -4.27 -7.33 -17.95
C ARG A 462 -3.08 -6.46 -17.51
N CYS A 463 -2.07 -7.05 -16.87
CA CYS A 463 -0.78 -6.39 -16.65
C CYS A 463 0.05 -6.47 -17.95
N GLY A 464 0.94 -5.49 -18.17
CA GLY A 464 1.73 -5.39 -19.39
C GLY A 464 2.69 -6.56 -19.63
N ASN A 465 3.26 -7.13 -18.56
CA ASN A 465 4.11 -8.30 -18.66
C ASN A 465 3.40 -9.57 -18.17
N ALA A 466 3.27 -9.76 -16.85
CA ALA A 466 2.77 -11.00 -16.29
C ALA A 466 1.99 -10.78 -14.98
N ALA A 467 1.23 -11.82 -14.57
CA ALA A 467 0.62 -11.84 -13.25
C ALA A 467 1.69 -11.84 -12.16
N LEU A 468 2.73 -12.65 -12.33
CA LEU A 468 3.77 -12.87 -11.34
C LEU A 468 5.15 -12.85 -12.01
N GLY A 469 6.07 -12.08 -11.43
CA GLY A 469 7.47 -12.07 -11.78
C GLY A 469 8.34 -12.49 -10.59
N LEU A 470 9.33 -13.33 -10.82
CA LEU A 470 10.30 -13.73 -9.82
C LEU A 470 11.70 -13.46 -10.33
N GLY A 471 12.52 -12.80 -9.51
CA GLY A 471 13.88 -12.39 -9.87
C GLY A 471 14.86 -13.57 -9.98
N ALA A 472 16.03 -13.29 -10.53
CA ALA A 472 17.02 -14.29 -10.95
C ALA A 472 17.86 -14.93 -9.82
N TYR A 473 17.55 -14.68 -8.55
CA TYR A 473 18.32 -15.16 -7.40
C TYR A 473 17.57 -16.24 -6.61
N GLY A 474 18.17 -16.70 -5.52
CA GLY A 474 17.51 -17.60 -4.59
C GLY A 474 16.22 -16.99 -4.05
N ASN A 475 15.16 -17.77 -4.08
CA ASN A 475 13.85 -17.32 -3.62
C ASN A 475 13.13 -18.43 -2.84
N ARG A 476 12.49 -18.02 -1.76
CA ARG A 476 11.52 -18.84 -1.02
C ARG A 476 10.14 -18.25 -1.21
N VAL A 477 9.44 -18.69 -2.25
CA VAL A 477 8.10 -18.21 -2.57
C VAL A 477 7.17 -19.40 -2.78
N HIS A 478 6.08 -19.41 -2.04
CA HIS A 478 4.99 -20.36 -2.23
C HIS A 478 3.75 -19.63 -2.79
N VAL A 479 3.25 -20.12 -3.90
CA VAL A 479 2.04 -19.61 -4.55
C VAL A 479 0.97 -20.68 -4.49
N PHE A 480 -0.13 -20.41 -3.81
CA PHE A 480 -1.28 -21.27 -3.67
C PHE A 480 -2.52 -20.57 -4.23
N GLY A 481 -3.01 -20.99 -5.38
CA GLY A 481 -4.17 -20.38 -6.02
C GLY A 481 -3.84 -19.09 -6.77
N LEU A 482 -3.18 -19.20 -7.94
CA LEU A 482 -3.01 -18.08 -8.85
C LEU A 482 -4.09 -18.10 -9.93
N THR A 483 -4.81 -16.98 -10.11
CA THR A 483 -5.64 -16.72 -11.28
C THR A 483 -5.01 -15.61 -12.12
N SER A 484 -4.53 -15.95 -13.31
CA SER A 484 -3.83 -15.06 -14.25
C SER A 484 -4.65 -14.91 -15.53
N VAL A 485 -4.97 -13.67 -15.95
CA VAL A 485 -5.87 -13.45 -17.12
C VAL A 485 -5.37 -12.32 -18.03
N GLU A 486 -5.20 -12.64 -19.32
CA GLU A 486 -4.99 -11.66 -20.40
C GLU A 486 -3.80 -10.69 -20.21
N HIS A 487 -2.63 -11.17 -19.81
CA HIS A 487 -1.41 -10.35 -19.70
C HIS A 487 -0.72 -10.15 -21.04
N GLY A 488 0.14 -9.14 -21.13
CA GLY A 488 0.82 -8.79 -22.39
C GLY A 488 1.87 -9.79 -22.83
N ASP A 489 2.45 -10.61 -21.93
CA ASP A 489 3.49 -11.58 -22.27
C ASP A 489 3.22 -12.97 -21.65
N ALA A 490 3.19 -13.14 -20.36
CA ALA A 490 3.04 -14.44 -19.73
C ALA A 490 2.10 -14.45 -18.52
N GLY A 491 1.65 -15.64 -18.12
CA GLY A 491 1.02 -15.83 -16.83
C GLY A 491 2.04 -15.65 -15.70
N VAL A 492 3.20 -16.31 -15.82
CA VAL A 492 4.31 -16.24 -14.88
C VAL A 492 5.63 -16.04 -15.62
N HIS A 493 6.38 -15.03 -15.23
CA HIS A 493 7.80 -14.86 -15.56
C HIS A 493 8.65 -15.43 -14.43
N ASN A 494 9.37 -16.49 -14.68
CA ASN A 494 10.25 -17.08 -13.69
C ASN A 494 11.70 -16.92 -14.07
N PHE A 495 12.38 -16.00 -13.41
CA PHE A 495 13.85 -15.86 -13.43
C PHE A 495 14.48 -16.53 -12.20
N ALA A 496 13.65 -16.94 -11.24
CA ALA A 496 14.10 -17.45 -9.97
C ALA A 496 14.59 -18.90 -10.07
N ARG A 497 15.43 -19.23 -9.17
CA ARG A 497 15.85 -20.60 -8.84
C ARG A 497 15.42 -20.91 -7.40
N THR A 498 15.53 -22.17 -7.04
CA THR A 498 15.37 -22.59 -5.65
C THR A 498 16.46 -21.98 -4.77
N SER A 499 16.13 -21.62 -3.54
CA SER A 499 17.07 -21.16 -2.55
C SER A 499 18.14 -22.23 -2.21
N THR A 500 19.24 -21.80 -1.64
CA THR A 500 20.29 -22.68 -1.16
C THR A 500 19.97 -23.38 0.17
N ALA A 501 18.89 -22.99 0.84
CA ALA A 501 18.48 -23.58 2.11
C ALA A 501 17.70 -24.90 1.93
N ASP A 502 17.85 -25.83 2.86
CA ASP A 502 17.48 -27.25 2.72
C ASP A 502 15.98 -27.56 2.56
N ASP A 503 15.07 -26.61 2.79
CA ASP A 503 13.60 -26.81 2.77
C ASP A 503 12.83 -25.87 1.83
N SER A 504 13.49 -25.28 0.86
CA SER A 504 13.05 -24.09 0.16
C SER A 504 12.78 -24.24 -1.32
N ALA A 505 12.18 -25.33 -1.74
CA ALA A 505 11.67 -25.43 -3.11
C ALA A 505 10.69 -24.29 -3.41
N LEU A 506 10.85 -23.67 -4.58
CA LEU A 506 9.79 -22.81 -5.14
C LEU A 506 8.60 -23.70 -5.46
N ARG A 507 7.42 -23.33 -4.95
CA ARG A 507 6.20 -24.12 -5.15
C ARG A 507 5.08 -23.26 -5.69
N TYR A 508 4.56 -23.68 -6.81
CA TYR A 508 3.35 -23.13 -7.43
C TYR A 508 2.29 -24.22 -7.42
N ARG A 509 1.15 -23.95 -6.80
CA ARG A 509 0.04 -24.88 -6.72
C ARG A 509 -1.27 -24.21 -7.10
N ASP A 510 -2.13 -24.96 -7.82
CA ASP A 510 -3.46 -24.53 -8.22
C ASP A 510 -3.41 -23.23 -9.07
N LEU A 511 -2.63 -23.26 -10.15
CA LEU A 511 -2.50 -22.14 -11.08
C LEU A 511 -3.53 -22.26 -12.19
N VAL A 512 -4.28 -21.20 -12.45
CA VAL A 512 -5.11 -21.07 -13.64
C VAL A 512 -4.62 -19.87 -14.45
N ILE A 513 -4.10 -20.14 -15.64
CA ILE A 513 -3.56 -19.14 -16.55
C ILE A 513 -4.41 -19.12 -17.83
N ASP A 514 -5.18 -18.05 -18.01
CA ASP A 514 -6.01 -17.83 -19.20
C ASP A 514 -5.43 -16.71 -20.06
N GLY A 515 -4.86 -17.07 -21.19
CA GLY A 515 -4.28 -16.10 -22.13
C GLY A 515 -5.31 -15.26 -22.87
N GLY A 516 -6.56 -15.72 -22.92
CA GLY A 516 -7.60 -15.08 -23.72
C GLY A 516 -7.19 -15.00 -25.19
N SER A 517 -7.05 -13.78 -25.70
CA SER A 517 -6.51 -13.54 -27.05
C SER A 517 -5.21 -12.71 -27.02
N VAL A 518 -4.57 -12.59 -25.87
CA VAL A 518 -3.49 -11.61 -25.60
C VAL A 518 -2.21 -12.31 -25.20
N THR A 519 -2.25 -13.16 -24.16
CA THR A 519 -1.07 -13.73 -23.52
C THR A 519 -0.49 -14.89 -24.34
N PRO A 520 0.75 -14.79 -24.86
CA PRO A 520 1.34 -15.88 -25.64
C PRO A 520 1.83 -17.05 -24.76
N PHE A 521 2.34 -16.79 -23.56
CA PHE A 521 3.00 -17.81 -22.74
C PHE A 521 2.24 -18.11 -21.43
N GLY A 522 2.20 -19.38 -21.03
CA GLY A 522 1.73 -19.78 -19.72
C GLY A 522 2.77 -19.45 -18.65
N ILE A 523 3.80 -20.30 -18.51
CA ILE A 523 4.97 -20.04 -17.68
C ILE A 523 6.18 -19.84 -18.59
N ARG A 524 6.91 -18.76 -18.36
CA ARG A 524 8.11 -18.42 -19.12
C ARG A 524 9.31 -18.48 -18.18
N PHE A 525 10.18 -19.48 -18.40
CA PHE A 525 11.45 -19.61 -17.71
C PHE A 525 12.52 -18.85 -18.49
N ILE A 526 13.06 -17.81 -17.89
CA ILE A 526 14.02 -16.90 -18.51
C ILE A 526 15.20 -16.80 -17.56
N GLU A 527 16.40 -16.68 -18.10
CA GLU A 527 17.67 -16.50 -17.42
C GLU A 527 17.74 -16.94 -15.95
N ASN A 528 18.67 -17.81 -15.68
CA ASN A 528 18.97 -18.23 -14.32
C ASN A 528 20.48 -18.09 -14.10
N ASN A 529 20.88 -17.39 -13.06
CA ASN A 529 22.29 -17.05 -12.84
C ASN A 529 23.08 -18.10 -12.05
N LEU A 530 22.43 -19.15 -11.55
CA LEU A 530 23.07 -20.20 -10.78
C LEU A 530 22.33 -21.55 -10.93
N PRO A 531 23.03 -22.67 -10.95
CA PRO A 531 22.42 -23.99 -11.11
C PRO A 531 21.44 -24.28 -9.97
N PRO A 532 20.25 -24.82 -10.29
CA PRO A 532 19.27 -25.20 -9.29
C PRO A 532 19.78 -26.35 -8.43
N LYS A 533 19.50 -26.32 -7.13
CA LYS A 533 19.77 -27.45 -6.22
C LYS A 533 18.56 -28.38 -6.10
N GLU A 534 17.37 -27.79 -6.07
CA GLU A 534 16.09 -28.47 -5.96
C GLU A 534 15.20 -28.11 -7.15
N PRO A 535 14.27 -28.99 -7.56
CA PRO A 535 13.34 -28.66 -8.60
C PRO A 535 12.36 -27.55 -8.18
N LEU A 536 12.05 -26.68 -9.12
CA LEU A 536 10.89 -25.82 -9.01
C LEU A 536 9.65 -26.69 -9.25
N GLU A 537 8.74 -26.76 -8.28
CA GLU A 537 7.52 -27.54 -8.37
C GLU A 537 6.35 -26.70 -8.86
N VAL A 538 5.70 -27.14 -9.93
CA VAL A 538 4.42 -26.59 -10.43
C VAL A 538 3.37 -27.68 -10.37
N ILE A 539 2.41 -27.54 -9.49
CA ILE A 539 1.43 -28.56 -9.18
C ILE A 539 0.04 -28.07 -9.58
N ASP A 540 -0.71 -28.89 -10.33
CA ASP A 540 -2.08 -28.59 -10.75
C ASP A 540 -2.20 -27.25 -11.52
N ALA A 541 -1.34 -27.04 -12.52
CA ALA A 541 -1.44 -25.88 -13.40
C ALA A 541 -2.43 -26.15 -14.55
N HIS A 542 -3.33 -25.19 -14.79
CA HIS A 542 -4.29 -25.23 -15.89
C HIS A 542 -4.04 -24.08 -16.86
N PHE A 543 -3.64 -24.43 -18.09
CA PHE A 543 -3.34 -23.48 -19.16
C PHE A 543 -4.52 -23.36 -20.12
N LEU A 544 -5.12 -22.19 -20.20
CA LEU A 544 -6.25 -21.86 -21.06
C LEU A 544 -5.86 -20.79 -22.08
N ASN A 545 -6.19 -21.00 -23.34
CA ASN A 545 -6.05 -19.98 -24.40
C ASN A 545 -4.64 -19.36 -24.51
N VAL A 546 -3.59 -20.05 -24.10
CA VAL A 546 -2.18 -19.65 -24.31
C VAL A 546 -1.63 -20.37 -25.55
N GLN A 547 -0.72 -19.72 -26.28
CA GLN A 547 -0.08 -20.33 -27.43
C GLN A 547 0.94 -21.39 -27.01
N THR A 548 1.72 -21.11 -26.00
CA THR A 548 2.78 -21.98 -25.47
C THR A 548 2.61 -22.09 -23.94
N PRO A 549 2.11 -23.21 -23.43
CA PRO A 549 1.96 -23.44 -22.00
C PRO A 549 3.26 -23.28 -21.21
N VAL A 550 4.38 -23.83 -21.72
CA VAL A 550 5.69 -23.75 -21.08
C VAL A 550 6.74 -23.32 -22.10
N TYR A 551 7.41 -22.21 -21.80
CA TYR A 551 8.46 -21.66 -22.65
C TYR A 551 9.76 -21.53 -21.88
N VAL A 552 10.86 -21.96 -22.48
CA VAL A 552 12.20 -21.97 -21.88
C VAL A 552 13.18 -21.19 -22.73
N ASN A 553 13.81 -20.20 -22.14
CA ASN A 553 14.91 -19.43 -22.72
C ASN A 553 15.94 -19.11 -21.63
N THR A 554 16.85 -20.05 -21.33
CA THR A 554 17.88 -19.90 -20.29
C THR A 554 19.25 -19.95 -20.94
N THR A 555 20.03 -18.88 -20.83
CA THR A 555 21.31 -18.74 -21.51
C THR A 555 22.52 -18.96 -20.60
N ALA A 556 22.37 -18.80 -19.29
CA ALA A 556 23.47 -18.87 -18.32
C ALA A 556 23.58 -20.23 -17.64
N ASP A 557 22.54 -20.66 -16.94
CA ASP A 557 22.50 -21.91 -16.19
C ASP A 557 21.22 -22.70 -16.51
N GLY A 558 21.29 -24.01 -16.34
CA GLY A 558 20.16 -24.89 -16.52
C GLY A 558 19.08 -24.69 -15.46
N ILE A 559 17.86 -25.10 -15.76
CA ILE A 559 16.74 -25.14 -14.83
C ILE A 559 16.29 -26.58 -14.55
N LEU A 560 15.84 -26.83 -13.33
CA LEU A 560 15.20 -28.07 -12.94
C LEU A 560 13.76 -27.78 -12.55
N VAL A 561 12.79 -28.36 -13.27
CA VAL A 561 11.36 -28.10 -13.07
C VAL A 561 10.58 -29.41 -13.04
N ASP A 562 9.72 -29.55 -12.04
CA ASP A 562 8.72 -30.61 -11.94
C ASP A 562 7.32 -30.04 -12.19
N LEU A 563 6.71 -30.46 -13.27
CA LEU A 563 5.32 -30.16 -13.61
C LEU A 563 4.46 -31.36 -13.22
N ILE A 564 3.69 -31.21 -12.15
CA ILE A 564 2.89 -32.29 -11.59
C ILE A 564 1.42 -32.04 -11.93
N ARG A 565 0.81 -32.94 -12.69
CA ARG A 565 -0.57 -32.90 -13.16
C ARG A 565 -0.98 -31.62 -13.92
N PRO A 566 -0.12 -31.05 -14.78
CA PRO A 566 -0.52 -29.91 -15.59
C PRO A 566 -1.53 -30.32 -16.67
N VAL A 567 -2.48 -29.43 -16.94
CA VAL A 567 -3.50 -29.63 -17.98
C VAL A 567 -3.62 -28.44 -18.93
N VAL A 568 -4.07 -28.67 -20.14
CA VAL A 568 -4.19 -27.66 -21.20
C VAL A 568 -5.58 -27.68 -21.81
N GLY A 569 -6.14 -26.50 -22.04
CA GLY A 569 -7.42 -26.32 -22.71
C GLY A 569 -8.64 -26.59 -21.79
N PRO A 570 -9.84 -26.27 -22.27
CA PRO A 570 -11.07 -26.43 -21.51
C PRO A 570 -11.42 -27.89 -21.19
N GLU A 571 -10.93 -28.86 -22.01
CA GLU A 571 -11.12 -30.30 -21.82
C GLU A 571 -10.08 -30.93 -20.89
N GLU A 572 -9.23 -30.13 -20.28
CA GLU A 572 -8.18 -30.56 -19.34
C GLU A 572 -7.32 -31.72 -19.89
N ARG A 573 -6.89 -31.64 -21.16
CA ARG A 573 -5.96 -32.65 -21.70
C ARG A 573 -4.62 -32.57 -20.96
N ASN A 574 -3.92 -33.69 -20.89
CA ASN A 574 -2.55 -33.71 -20.38
C ASN A 574 -1.65 -32.74 -21.15
N LEU A 575 -0.67 -32.15 -20.45
CA LEU A 575 0.43 -31.43 -21.11
C LEU A 575 1.33 -32.44 -21.83
N GLU A 576 1.60 -32.17 -23.09
CA GLU A 576 2.41 -33.02 -23.96
C GLU A 576 3.74 -32.34 -24.34
N PRO A 577 4.75 -33.06 -24.81
CA PRO A 577 6.03 -32.47 -25.22
C PRO A 577 5.91 -31.30 -26.21
N SER A 578 4.90 -31.33 -27.08
CA SER A 578 4.63 -30.24 -28.03
C SER A 578 4.14 -28.93 -27.41
N ASP A 579 3.71 -28.97 -26.14
CA ASP A 579 3.29 -27.79 -25.37
C ASP A 579 4.48 -27.09 -24.69
N VAL A 580 5.67 -27.70 -24.77
CA VAL A 580 6.91 -27.15 -24.20
C VAL A 580 7.82 -26.69 -25.34
N VAL A 581 8.11 -25.42 -25.39
CA VAL A 581 9.03 -24.82 -26.35
C VAL A 581 10.33 -24.47 -25.66
N ILE A 582 11.44 -25.04 -26.14
CA ILE A 582 12.79 -24.73 -25.71
C ILE A 582 13.46 -23.94 -26.84
N GLU A 583 13.58 -22.61 -26.66
CA GLU A 583 14.31 -21.77 -27.63
C GLU A 583 15.82 -21.83 -27.37
N PHE A 584 16.20 -21.66 -26.12
CA PHE A 584 17.54 -21.89 -25.62
C PHE A 584 17.47 -22.60 -24.27
N ALA A 585 18.40 -23.51 -24.03
CA ALA A 585 18.54 -24.15 -22.74
C ALA A 585 20.02 -24.37 -22.42
N ALA A 586 20.46 -23.85 -21.31
CA ALA A 586 21.80 -24.13 -20.78
C ALA A 586 21.93 -25.62 -20.40
N PRO A 587 23.16 -26.19 -20.45
CA PRO A 587 23.39 -27.55 -19.99
C PRO A 587 22.87 -27.76 -18.57
N GLY A 588 22.23 -28.91 -18.30
CA GLY A 588 21.62 -29.20 -17.00
C GLY A 588 20.13 -28.83 -16.92
N THR A 589 19.57 -28.17 -17.95
CA THR A 589 18.11 -27.96 -18.03
C THR A 589 17.38 -29.30 -18.11
N LEU A 590 16.43 -29.50 -17.22
CA LEU A 590 15.59 -30.69 -17.18
C LEU A 590 14.17 -30.31 -16.71
N ILE A 591 13.19 -30.61 -17.55
CA ILE A 591 11.78 -30.50 -17.20
C ILE A 591 11.20 -31.92 -17.15
N ARG A 592 10.62 -32.28 -16.01
CA ARG A 592 9.91 -33.52 -15.80
C ARG A 592 8.41 -33.24 -15.71
N VAL A 593 7.60 -34.06 -16.36
CA VAL A 593 6.15 -33.89 -16.38
C VAL A 593 5.49 -35.20 -15.98
N GLN A 594 4.67 -35.14 -14.94
CA GLN A 594 3.78 -36.25 -14.58
C GLN A 594 2.35 -35.91 -14.98
N ARG A 595 1.76 -36.73 -15.87
CA ARG A 595 0.42 -36.50 -16.39
C ARG A 595 -0.65 -36.68 -15.30
N LYS A 596 -1.76 -35.93 -15.43
CA LYS A 596 -2.90 -36.03 -14.53
C LYS A 596 -3.72 -37.30 -14.73
N ASN A 597 -3.98 -37.65 -15.97
CA ASN A 597 -5.02 -38.62 -16.30
C ASN A 597 -4.58 -40.10 -16.14
N ASP A 598 -3.29 -40.39 -16.34
CA ASP A 598 -2.76 -41.75 -16.31
C ASP A 598 -1.52 -41.93 -15.44
N LEU A 599 -1.09 -40.85 -14.81
CA LEU A 599 0.11 -40.77 -13.96
C LEU A 599 1.42 -41.14 -14.68
N SER A 600 1.41 -41.36 -15.99
CA SER A 600 2.64 -41.54 -16.74
C SER A 600 3.50 -40.29 -16.70
N ALA A 601 4.80 -40.44 -16.85
CA ALA A 601 5.72 -39.33 -16.78
C ALA A 601 6.72 -39.34 -17.92
N TRP A 602 7.14 -38.14 -18.32
CA TRP A 602 8.18 -37.92 -19.31
C TRP A 602 9.09 -36.79 -18.91
N ARG A 603 10.25 -36.68 -19.56
CA ARG A 603 11.18 -35.55 -19.39
C ARG A 603 11.59 -35.00 -20.76
N ILE A 604 12.01 -33.75 -20.73
CA ILE A 604 12.70 -33.10 -21.85
C ILE A 604 13.96 -32.42 -21.30
N ASP A 605 15.08 -32.60 -21.99
CA ASP A 605 16.36 -32.03 -21.60
C ASP A 605 16.74 -30.78 -22.41
N ALA A 606 17.90 -30.19 -22.11
CA ALA A 606 18.43 -29.03 -22.82
C ALA A 606 18.55 -29.16 -24.33
N THR A 607 18.65 -30.39 -24.86
CA THR A 607 18.75 -30.66 -26.28
C THR A 607 17.39 -30.81 -26.97
N GLY A 608 16.29 -30.71 -26.19
CA GLY A 608 14.95 -31.03 -26.67
C GLY A 608 14.65 -32.52 -26.75
N THR A 609 15.54 -33.40 -26.22
CA THR A 609 15.33 -34.85 -26.22
C THR A 609 14.27 -35.22 -25.20
N VAL A 610 13.21 -35.89 -25.71
CA VAL A 610 12.10 -36.37 -24.89
C VAL A 610 12.33 -37.87 -24.56
N ALA A 611 12.06 -38.24 -23.31
CA ALA A 611 12.10 -39.63 -22.88
C ALA A 611 11.05 -39.91 -21.80
N ASP A 612 10.42 -41.10 -21.87
CA ASP A 612 9.56 -41.57 -20.78
C ASP A 612 10.39 -41.91 -19.54
N ILE A 613 9.82 -41.61 -18.39
CA ILE A 613 10.42 -41.87 -17.08
C ILE A 613 9.39 -42.51 -16.15
N PRO A 614 9.82 -43.18 -15.07
CA PRO A 614 8.90 -43.60 -14.02
C PRO A 614 8.15 -42.43 -13.40
N PRO A 615 6.92 -42.61 -12.89
CA PRO A 615 6.24 -41.62 -12.05
C PRO A 615 7.09 -41.18 -10.87
N PHE A 616 7.01 -39.89 -10.50
CA PHE A 616 7.89 -39.28 -9.50
C PHE A 616 7.15 -38.43 -8.44
N ALA A 617 5.82 -38.26 -8.53
CA ALA A 617 5.00 -37.48 -7.60
C ALA A 617 3.80 -38.26 -7.06
#